data_baae709f0955e57895236d74983d2793
#
_entry.id   baae709f0955e57895236d74983d2793
#
_cell.length_a   1.000
_cell.length_b   1.000
_cell.length_c   1.000
_cell.angle_alpha   90.00
_cell.angle_beta   90.00
_cell.angle_gamma   90.00
#
_symmetry.space_group_name_H-M   'P 1'
#
loop_
_entity.id
_entity.type
_entity.pdbx_description
1 polymer ?
#
loop_
_entity_poly.entity_id
_entity_poly.type
_entity_poly.pdbx_seq_one_letter_code
_entity_poly.pdbx_strand_id
1 'polypeptide(L)'
;MSTVNFTKPFTQQEAIPETGIKRAIEILQSGRLHRYNLVEGEISEAANLEIEFANWQETDYCVACTSGGYAIQLALRVCGAKPGDNILANAYTLAPVPGAIHSVGGFPILVDIDDNYHIDFNDLSAKAKASKAKFLLLSHMRGHIANMDKVKQICDAYDICIIEDCAHSCFTPGAGSRGDILG
;
A
#
# COMPACT_ATOMS: atom_id res chain seq x y z
N MET A 1 -3.70 32.93 7.48
CA MET A 1 -3.43 31.51 7.80
C MET A 1 -2.08 31.48 8.50
N SER A 2 -2.02 30.98 9.74
CA SER A 2 -0.73 30.83 10.43
C SER A 2 0.03 29.69 9.75
N THR A 3 1.20 29.95 9.23
CA THR A 3 2.12 28.93 8.72
C THR A 3 2.57 28.07 9.90
N VAL A 4 2.13 26.82 9.95
CA VAL A 4 2.67 25.85 10.91
C VAL A 4 4.02 25.42 10.38
N ASN A 5 5.10 25.85 11.04
CA ASN A 5 6.46 25.45 10.70
C ASN A 5 6.77 24.11 11.37
N PHE A 6 7.20 23.12 10.59
CA PHE A 6 7.74 21.88 11.13
C PHE A 6 9.10 22.16 11.77
N THR A 7 9.23 21.89 13.06
CA THR A 7 10.42 22.24 13.86
C THR A 7 11.25 21.04 14.31
N LYS A 8 10.75 19.82 14.08
CA LYS A 8 11.44 18.58 14.45
C LYS A 8 12.44 18.14 13.36
N PRO A 9 13.54 17.48 13.69
CA PRO A 9 14.38 16.82 12.68
C PRO A 9 13.59 15.73 11.95
N PHE A 10 13.75 15.62 10.63
CA PHE A 10 13.09 14.59 9.81
C PHE A 10 13.52 13.15 10.19
N THR A 11 14.64 13.00 10.89
CA THR A 11 15.15 11.72 11.37
C THR A 11 14.70 11.37 12.78
N GLN A 12 13.91 12.24 13.42
CA GLN A 12 13.44 11.99 14.78
C GLN A 12 12.36 10.88 14.77
N GLN A 13 12.63 9.81 15.50
CA GLN A 13 11.64 8.78 15.76
C GLN A 13 10.70 9.21 16.90
N GLU A 14 9.41 8.94 16.74
CA GLU A 14 8.46 9.08 17.85
C GLU A 14 8.59 7.90 18.82
N ALA A 15 8.53 8.20 20.10
CA ALA A 15 8.56 7.15 21.12
C ALA A 15 7.27 6.32 21.06
N ILE A 16 7.41 5.00 21.26
CA ILE A 16 6.24 4.15 21.41
C ILE A 16 5.50 4.57 22.69
N PRO A 17 4.17 4.76 22.65
CA PRO A 17 3.39 5.10 23.84
C PRO A 17 3.60 4.08 24.97
N GLU A 18 3.63 4.55 26.21
CA GLU A 18 3.86 3.68 27.39
C GLU A 18 2.83 2.55 27.50
N THR A 19 1.59 2.80 27.10
CA THR A 19 0.54 1.77 27.02
C THR A 19 0.90 0.64 26.05
N GLY A 20 1.47 0.98 24.90
CA GLY A 20 1.95 -0.01 23.93
C GLY A 20 3.13 -0.82 24.44
N ILE A 21 4.09 -0.16 25.11
CA ILE A 21 5.23 -0.83 25.73
C ILE A 21 4.75 -1.82 26.80
N LYS A 22 3.85 -1.38 27.69
CA LYS A 22 3.27 -2.23 28.74
C LYS A 22 2.57 -3.45 28.13
N ARG A 23 1.75 -3.25 27.11
CA ARG A 23 1.05 -4.33 26.42
C ARG A 23 2.03 -5.32 25.77
N ALA A 24 3.07 -4.85 25.14
CA ALA A 24 4.12 -5.70 24.55
C ALA A 24 4.81 -6.56 25.63
N ILE A 25 5.10 -6.00 26.80
CA ILE A 25 5.69 -6.75 27.93
C ILE A 25 4.74 -7.85 28.41
N GLU A 26 3.44 -7.56 28.57
CA GLU A 26 2.43 -8.56 28.97
C GLU A 26 2.38 -9.74 27.99
N ILE A 27 2.39 -9.46 26.68
CA ILE A 27 2.39 -10.48 25.64
C ILE A 27 3.67 -11.33 25.71
N LEU A 28 4.83 -10.69 25.81
CA LEU A 28 6.12 -11.38 25.93
C LEU A 28 6.15 -12.29 27.17
N GLN A 29 5.67 -11.82 28.32
CA GLN A 29 5.59 -12.59 29.55
C GLN A 29 4.62 -13.77 29.46
N SER A 30 3.56 -13.66 28.65
CA SER A 30 2.61 -14.74 28.42
C SER A 30 3.21 -15.92 27.63
N GLY A 31 4.28 -15.69 26.87
CA GLY A 31 4.85 -16.64 25.91
C GLY A 31 3.99 -16.94 24.69
N ARG A 32 2.78 -16.36 24.59
CA ARG A 32 1.83 -16.60 23.48
C ARG A 32 2.09 -15.59 22.36
N LEU A 33 3.15 -15.81 21.60
CA LEU A 33 3.63 -14.87 20.58
C LEU A 33 3.03 -15.08 19.18
N HIS A 34 2.29 -16.17 18.99
CA HIS A 34 1.68 -16.49 17.69
C HIS A 34 0.22 -16.08 17.67
N ARG A 35 -0.23 -15.51 16.55
CA ARG A 35 -1.62 -15.04 16.38
C ARG A 35 -2.70 -16.14 16.54
N TYR A 36 -2.31 -17.41 16.47
CA TYR A 36 -3.19 -18.57 16.61
C TYR A 36 -3.04 -19.25 18.00
N ASN A 37 -2.15 -18.78 18.87
CA ASN A 37 -1.95 -19.35 20.21
C ASN A 37 -2.73 -18.54 21.25
N LEU A 38 -4.03 -18.68 21.22
CA LEU A 38 -4.99 -17.92 22.01
C LEU A 38 -5.74 -18.86 22.96
N VAL A 39 -6.24 -18.35 24.08
CA VAL A 39 -7.24 -19.01 24.90
C VAL A 39 -8.64 -18.64 24.39
N GLU A 40 -9.64 -19.45 24.76
CA GLU A 40 -11.02 -19.22 24.34
C GLU A 40 -11.51 -17.82 24.70
N GLY A 41 -12.06 -17.11 23.72
CA GLY A 41 -12.56 -15.74 23.87
C GLY A 41 -11.53 -14.63 23.70
N GLU A 42 -10.23 -14.94 23.51
CA GLU A 42 -9.21 -13.94 23.19
C GLU A 42 -9.15 -13.65 21.68
N ILE A 43 -8.78 -12.40 21.36
CA ILE A 43 -8.43 -11.95 20.01
C ILE A 43 -6.95 -11.56 20.04
N SER A 44 -6.18 -12.00 19.03
CA SER A 44 -4.76 -11.62 18.93
C SER A 44 -4.57 -10.15 18.60
N GLU A 45 -3.44 -9.57 19.01
CA GLU A 45 -3.11 -8.17 18.69
C GLU A 45 -3.05 -7.94 17.17
N ALA A 46 -2.60 -8.93 16.40
CA ALA A 46 -2.61 -8.84 14.95
C ALA A 46 -4.05 -8.77 14.39
N ALA A 47 -4.98 -9.58 14.94
CA ALA A 47 -6.38 -9.54 14.54
C ALA A 47 -7.07 -8.23 14.99
N ASN A 48 -6.74 -7.71 16.19
CA ASN A 48 -7.23 -6.41 16.62
C ASN A 48 -6.78 -5.29 15.68
N LEU A 49 -5.49 -5.28 15.29
CA LEU A 49 -4.96 -4.33 14.32
C LEU A 49 -5.71 -4.44 12.98
N GLU A 50 -5.95 -5.64 12.47
CA GLU A 50 -6.67 -5.86 11.23
C GLU A 50 -8.10 -5.30 11.28
N ILE A 51 -8.81 -5.52 12.40
CA ILE A 51 -10.16 -5.00 12.63
C ILE A 51 -10.16 -3.47 12.72
N GLU A 52 -9.26 -2.91 13.53
CA GLU A 52 -9.18 -1.45 13.73
C GLU A 52 -8.78 -0.73 12.44
N PHE A 53 -7.83 -1.28 11.68
CA PHE A 53 -7.39 -0.69 10.42
C PHE A 53 -8.47 -0.81 9.34
N ALA A 54 -9.16 -1.95 9.23
CA ALA A 54 -10.28 -2.12 8.31
C ALA A 54 -11.40 -1.09 8.60
N ASN A 55 -11.76 -0.92 9.89
CA ASN A 55 -12.76 0.08 10.30
C ASN A 55 -12.29 1.52 9.99
N TRP A 56 -11.02 1.83 10.22
CA TRP A 56 -10.47 3.16 9.93
C TRP A 56 -10.46 3.46 8.42
N GLN A 57 -10.13 2.47 7.61
CA GLN A 57 -10.06 2.57 6.14
C GLN A 57 -11.45 2.42 5.47
N GLU A 58 -12.50 2.12 6.25
CA GLU A 58 -13.86 1.86 5.75
C GLU A 58 -13.89 0.71 4.74
N THR A 59 -13.13 -0.36 5.02
CA THR A 59 -13.08 -1.60 4.23
C THR A 59 -13.60 -2.78 5.04
N ASP A 60 -14.05 -3.83 4.35
CA ASP A 60 -14.56 -5.02 5.04
C ASP A 60 -13.45 -5.85 5.68
N TYR A 61 -12.24 -5.82 5.12
CA TYR A 61 -11.14 -6.69 5.53
C TYR A 61 -9.79 -5.99 5.48
N CYS A 62 -8.91 -6.39 6.39
CA CYS A 62 -7.50 -6.06 6.39
C CYS A 62 -6.69 -7.31 6.75
N VAL A 63 -5.48 -7.43 6.21
CA VAL A 63 -4.53 -8.49 6.55
C VAL A 63 -3.20 -7.86 6.92
N ALA A 64 -2.77 -8.08 8.16
CA ALA A 64 -1.46 -7.64 8.63
C ALA A 64 -0.36 -8.55 8.07
N CYS A 65 0.58 -7.95 7.34
CA CYS A 65 1.72 -8.60 6.71
C CYS A 65 3.04 -8.24 7.39
N THR A 66 4.06 -9.06 7.17
CA THR A 66 5.39 -8.87 7.77
C THR A 66 6.18 -7.71 7.18
N SER A 67 5.80 -7.24 5.97
CA SER A 67 6.43 -6.09 5.31
C SER A 67 5.54 -5.56 4.19
N GLY A 68 5.71 -4.28 3.81
CA GLY A 68 5.03 -3.67 2.67
C GLY A 68 5.33 -4.39 1.35
N GLY A 69 6.58 -4.80 1.12
CA GLY A 69 6.92 -5.57 -0.09
C GLY A 69 6.18 -6.91 -0.19
N TYR A 70 5.95 -7.58 0.94
CA TYR A 70 5.13 -8.81 0.95
C TYR A 70 3.64 -8.49 0.77
N ALA A 71 3.15 -7.40 1.38
CA ALA A 71 1.77 -6.95 1.21
C ALA A 71 1.44 -6.67 -0.27
N ILE A 72 2.31 -5.93 -0.97
CA ILE A 72 2.18 -5.65 -2.41
C ILE A 72 2.20 -6.95 -3.23
N GLN A 73 3.12 -7.86 -2.92
CA GLN A 73 3.18 -9.16 -3.60
C GLN A 73 1.89 -9.96 -3.39
N LEU A 74 1.35 -9.95 -2.17
CA LEU A 74 0.09 -10.62 -1.85
C LEU A 74 -1.07 -9.99 -2.60
N ALA A 75 -1.17 -8.66 -2.63
CA ALA A 75 -2.19 -7.91 -3.36
C ALA A 75 -2.18 -8.28 -4.86
N LEU A 76 -1.01 -8.28 -5.50
CA LEU A 76 -0.88 -8.71 -6.90
C LEU A 76 -1.40 -10.13 -7.13
N ARG A 77 -1.09 -11.08 -6.22
CA ARG A 77 -1.55 -12.47 -6.31
C ARG A 77 -3.06 -12.58 -6.12
N VAL A 78 -3.62 -11.84 -5.18
CA VAL A 78 -5.07 -11.83 -4.91
C VAL A 78 -5.84 -11.25 -6.10
N CYS A 79 -5.30 -10.20 -6.75
CA CYS A 79 -5.85 -9.66 -8.01
C CYS A 79 -5.72 -10.64 -9.18
N GLY A 80 -4.98 -11.73 -9.04
CA GLY A 80 -4.84 -12.76 -10.06
C GLY A 80 -3.65 -12.57 -11.01
N ALA A 81 -2.65 -11.77 -10.63
CA ALA A 81 -1.42 -11.63 -11.40
C ALA A 81 -0.69 -12.98 -11.55
N LYS A 82 -0.24 -13.25 -12.77
CA LYS A 82 0.41 -14.51 -13.16
C LYS A 82 1.78 -14.26 -13.76
N PRO A 83 2.66 -15.27 -13.75
CA PRO A 83 3.93 -15.19 -14.47
C PRO A 83 3.72 -14.80 -15.94
N GLY A 84 4.49 -13.81 -16.39
CA GLY A 84 4.40 -13.28 -17.74
C GLY A 84 3.46 -12.06 -17.91
N ASP A 85 2.68 -11.70 -16.89
CA ASP A 85 1.82 -10.52 -16.96
C ASP A 85 2.62 -9.21 -16.96
N ASN A 86 2.21 -8.28 -17.81
CA ASN A 86 2.68 -6.90 -17.74
C ASN A 86 1.94 -6.15 -16.63
N ILE A 87 2.69 -5.46 -15.78
CA ILE A 87 2.15 -4.70 -14.64
C ILE A 87 2.67 -3.28 -14.75
N LEU A 88 1.76 -2.31 -14.87
CA LEU A 88 2.10 -0.90 -14.88
C LEU A 88 2.56 -0.47 -13.49
N ALA A 89 3.59 0.37 -13.41
CA ALA A 89 4.03 1.00 -12.17
C ALA A 89 4.66 2.36 -12.47
N ASN A 90 4.45 3.34 -11.60
CA ASN A 90 5.13 4.63 -11.78
C ASN A 90 6.65 4.49 -11.60
N ALA A 91 7.42 5.19 -12.46
CA ALA A 91 8.88 5.10 -12.49
C ALA A 91 9.54 5.66 -11.22
N TYR A 92 8.91 6.66 -10.59
CA TYR A 92 9.34 7.17 -9.28
C TYR A 92 8.74 6.30 -8.18
N THR A 93 9.50 5.30 -7.75
CA THR A 93 9.08 4.35 -6.72
C THR A 93 10.28 3.76 -5.98
N LEU A 94 10.04 2.88 -5.00
CA LEU A 94 11.07 2.17 -4.25
C LEU A 94 11.29 0.75 -4.78
N ALA A 95 12.48 0.21 -4.54
CA ALA A 95 12.88 -1.14 -4.97
C ALA A 95 11.89 -2.28 -4.58
N PRO A 96 11.18 -2.25 -3.45
CA PRO A 96 10.16 -3.26 -3.14
C PRO A 96 9.04 -3.39 -4.18
N VAL A 97 8.71 -2.31 -4.90
CA VAL A 97 7.63 -2.30 -5.90
C VAL A 97 7.98 -3.16 -7.12
N PRO A 98 9.06 -2.87 -7.90
CA PRO A 98 9.47 -3.77 -8.96
C PRO A 98 9.87 -5.16 -8.43
N GLY A 99 10.39 -5.26 -7.21
CA GLY A 99 10.69 -6.53 -6.56
C GLY A 99 9.45 -7.39 -6.35
N ALA A 100 8.33 -6.80 -5.92
CA ALA A 100 7.07 -7.52 -5.77
C ALA A 100 6.51 -7.97 -7.14
N ILE A 101 6.62 -7.14 -8.17
CA ILE A 101 6.24 -7.52 -9.54
C ILE A 101 7.06 -8.73 -10.03
N HIS A 102 8.37 -8.69 -9.85
CA HIS A 102 9.23 -9.83 -10.21
C HIS A 102 8.92 -11.09 -9.40
N SER A 103 8.57 -10.95 -8.11
CA SER A 103 8.29 -12.11 -7.25
C SER A 103 7.00 -12.84 -7.60
N VAL A 104 6.08 -12.21 -8.32
CA VAL A 104 4.91 -12.86 -8.92
C VAL A 104 5.16 -13.35 -10.34
N GLY A 105 6.38 -13.16 -10.87
CA GLY A 105 6.78 -13.52 -12.22
C GLY A 105 6.33 -12.54 -13.30
N GLY A 106 5.87 -11.35 -12.92
CA GLY A 106 5.42 -10.29 -13.82
C GLY A 106 6.57 -9.44 -14.38
N PHE A 107 6.23 -8.62 -15.39
CA PHE A 107 7.12 -7.65 -16.01
C PHE A 107 6.66 -6.22 -15.69
N PRO A 108 7.50 -5.38 -15.05
CA PRO A 108 7.16 -3.99 -14.79
C PRO A 108 7.18 -3.18 -16.08
N ILE A 109 6.08 -2.49 -16.37
CA ILE A 109 5.97 -1.48 -17.41
C ILE A 109 5.97 -0.13 -16.72
N LEU A 110 7.10 0.56 -16.77
CA LEU A 110 7.27 1.82 -16.07
C LEU A 110 6.51 2.93 -16.77
N VAL A 111 5.69 3.64 -16.01
CA VAL A 111 4.97 4.84 -16.42
C VAL A 111 5.72 6.05 -15.88
N ASP A 112 5.94 7.05 -16.72
CA ASP A 112 6.66 8.26 -16.37
C ASP A 112 5.92 9.09 -15.31
N ILE A 113 6.57 10.10 -14.76
CA ILE A 113 6.01 11.03 -13.79
C ILE A 113 5.98 12.44 -14.35
N ASP A 114 5.07 13.26 -13.83
CA ASP A 114 5.03 14.70 -14.12
C ASP A 114 6.03 15.49 -13.24
N ASP A 115 6.13 16.81 -13.48
CA ASP A 115 7.00 17.71 -12.72
C ASP A 115 6.63 17.83 -11.23
N ASN A 116 5.46 17.31 -10.81
CA ASN A 116 4.99 17.29 -9.44
C ASN A 116 5.17 15.90 -8.77
N TYR A 117 5.92 15.02 -9.42
CA TYR A 117 6.18 13.64 -8.95
C TYR A 117 4.94 12.73 -8.92
N HIS A 118 3.85 13.09 -9.60
CA HIS A 118 2.72 12.21 -9.80
C HIS A 118 2.91 11.38 -11.08
N ILE A 119 2.15 10.30 -11.20
CA ILE A 119 2.11 9.51 -12.43
C ILE A 119 1.63 10.39 -13.60
N ASP A 120 2.35 10.35 -14.74
CA ASP A 120 1.94 11.06 -15.95
C ASP A 120 0.73 10.36 -16.59
N PHE A 121 -0.40 11.06 -16.71
CA PHE A 121 -1.64 10.49 -17.23
C PHE A 121 -1.61 10.20 -18.72
N ASN A 122 -0.81 10.97 -19.50
CA ASN A 122 -0.69 10.74 -20.94
C ASN A 122 0.11 9.47 -21.20
N ASP A 123 1.23 9.30 -20.46
CA ASP A 123 2.06 8.11 -20.55
C ASP A 123 1.33 6.88 -19.99
N LEU A 124 0.58 7.03 -18.86
CA LEU A 124 -0.28 5.98 -18.32
C LEU A 124 -1.27 5.49 -19.39
N SER A 125 -2.00 6.41 -20.02
CA SER A 125 -2.99 6.06 -21.05
C SER A 125 -2.35 5.38 -22.27
N ALA A 126 -1.19 5.88 -22.72
CA ALA A 126 -0.45 5.30 -23.82
C ALA A 126 0.03 3.88 -23.52
N LYS A 127 0.61 3.67 -22.34
CA LYS A 127 1.15 2.37 -21.90
C LYS A 127 0.04 1.39 -21.55
N ALA A 128 -1.07 1.83 -20.95
CA ALA A 128 -2.25 1.01 -20.72
C ALA A 128 -2.75 0.42 -22.06
N LYS A 129 -2.87 1.25 -23.08
CA LYS A 129 -3.28 0.82 -24.42
C LYS A 129 -2.30 -0.14 -25.08
N ALA A 130 -0.99 0.13 -24.95
CA ALA A 130 0.05 -0.60 -25.69
C ALA A 130 0.44 -1.92 -25.02
N SER A 131 0.49 -1.97 -23.70
CA SER A 131 1.07 -3.09 -22.94
C SER A 131 0.11 -4.24 -22.71
N LYS A 132 -1.20 -4.03 -22.85
CA LYS A 132 -2.26 -4.98 -22.45
C LYS A 132 -2.14 -5.38 -20.97
N ALA A 133 -1.55 -4.52 -20.13
CA ALA A 133 -1.44 -4.75 -18.70
C ALA A 133 -2.85 -4.80 -18.07
N LYS A 134 -2.99 -5.65 -17.07
CA LYS A 134 -4.25 -5.79 -16.29
C LYS A 134 -4.16 -5.21 -14.89
N PHE A 135 -2.98 -4.76 -14.51
CA PHE A 135 -2.71 -4.25 -13.17
C PHE A 135 -1.92 -2.96 -13.25
N LEU A 136 -2.28 -2.01 -12.39
CA LEU A 136 -1.48 -0.83 -12.07
C LEU A 136 -1.10 -0.92 -10.60
N LEU A 137 0.20 -0.98 -10.31
CA LEU A 137 0.75 -0.83 -8.97
C LEU A 137 1.25 0.59 -8.81
N LEU A 138 0.47 1.42 -8.12
CA LEU A 138 0.68 2.86 -7.99
C LEU A 138 1.23 3.19 -6.60
N SER A 139 2.48 3.67 -6.54
CA SER A 139 3.09 4.15 -5.29
C SER A 139 2.87 5.66 -5.14
N HIS A 140 2.31 6.08 -4.00
CA HIS A 140 2.18 7.49 -3.62
C HIS A 140 3.45 7.98 -2.93
N MET A 141 4.51 8.12 -3.74
CA MET A 141 5.84 8.45 -3.24
C MET A 141 5.87 9.79 -2.49
N ARG A 142 6.50 9.77 -1.30
CA ARG A 142 6.64 10.96 -0.44
C ARG A 142 5.32 11.63 -0.05
N GLY A 143 4.19 10.90 -0.14
CA GLY A 143 2.87 11.43 0.16
C GLY A 143 2.24 12.26 -0.98
N HIS A 144 2.85 12.24 -2.19
CA HIS A 144 2.25 12.85 -3.38
C HIS A 144 1.16 11.93 -3.93
N ILE A 145 -0.09 12.20 -3.53
CA ILE A 145 -1.24 11.42 -3.98
C ILE A 145 -1.65 11.90 -5.37
N ALA A 146 -1.67 10.99 -6.33
CA ALA A 146 -2.13 11.27 -7.69
C ALA A 146 -3.62 11.63 -7.70
N ASN A 147 -4.08 12.31 -8.75
CA ASN A 147 -5.51 12.50 -8.97
C ASN A 147 -6.15 11.15 -9.31
N MET A 148 -6.67 10.47 -8.28
CA MET A 148 -7.19 9.11 -8.37
C MET A 148 -8.44 9.01 -9.26
N ASP A 149 -9.23 10.07 -9.40
CA ASP A 149 -10.38 10.07 -10.32
C ASP A 149 -9.89 9.94 -11.79
N LYS A 150 -8.78 10.61 -12.15
CA LYS A 150 -8.17 10.47 -13.46
C LYS A 150 -7.49 9.12 -13.65
N VAL A 151 -6.78 8.63 -12.63
CA VAL A 151 -6.17 7.28 -12.67
C VAL A 151 -7.26 6.26 -12.91
N LYS A 152 -8.33 6.30 -12.10
CA LYS A 152 -9.46 5.37 -12.22
C LYS A 152 -10.13 5.46 -13.59
N GLN A 153 -10.38 6.65 -14.10
CA GLN A 153 -10.95 6.83 -15.45
C GLN A 153 -10.13 6.14 -16.54
N ILE A 154 -8.79 6.27 -16.46
CA ILE A 154 -7.90 5.62 -17.43
C ILE A 154 -7.92 4.11 -17.24
N CYS A 155 -7.80 3.63 -16.00
CA CYS A 155 -7.75 2.20 -15.71
C CYS A 155 -9.06 1.49 -16.09
N ASP A 156 -10.21 2.09 -15.79
CA ASP A 156 -11.53 1.55 -16.17
C ASP A 156 -11.68 1.40 -17.70
N ALA A 157 -11.11 2.33 -18.49
CA ALA A 157 -11.16 2.26 -19.97
C ALA A 157 -10.40 1.05 -20.55
N TYR A 158 -9.49 0.45 -19.78
CA TYR A 158 -8.64 -0.69 -20.21
C TYR A 158 -8.79 -1.94 -19.34
N ASP A 159 -9.77 -1.99 -18.42
CA ASP A 159 -10.00 -3.11 -17.50
C ASP A 159 -8.75 -3.41 -16.65
N ILE A 160 -8.17 -2.36 -16.06
CA ILE A 160 -6.97 -2.42 -15.23
C ILE A 160 -7.34 -2.32 -13.75
N CYS A 161 -7.00 -3.33 -12.97
CA CYS A 161 -7.11 -3.34 -11.51
C CYS A 161 -6.03 -2.44 -10.89
N ILE A 162 -6.43 -1.55 -9.98
CA ILE A 162 -5.55 -0.60 -9.30
C ILE A 162 -5.17 -1.16 -7.92
N ILE A 163 -3.87 -1.22 -7.66
CA ILE A 163 -3.29 -1.53 -6.35
C ILE A 163 -2.53 -0.28 -5.90
N GLU A 164 -2.94 0.31 -4.78
CA GLU A 164 -2.28 1.49 -4.22
C GLU A 164 -1.25 1.09 -3.18
N ASP A 165 0.02 1.45 -3.40
CA ASP A 165 1.08 1.41 -2.39
C ASP A 165 1.09 2.72 -1.61
N CYS A 166 0.55 2.68 -0.40
CA CYS A 166 0.38 3.82 0.49
C CYS A 166 1.43 3.91 1.60
N ALA A 167 2.57 3.22 1.48
CA ALA A 167 3.61 3.20 2.50
C ALA A 167 4.08 4.61 2.90
N HIS A 168 4.09 5.58 1.98
CA HIS A 168 4.46 6.97 2.24
C HIS A 168 3.25 7.91 2.43
N SER A 169 2.04 7.42 2.27
CA SER A 169 0.81 8.22 2.33
C SER A 169 -0.22 7.68 3.31
N CYS A 170 0.13 6.65 4.08
CA CYS A 170 -0.73 6.10 5.13
C CYS A 170 -1.22 7.22 6.06
N PHE A 171 -2.51 7.22 6.39
CA PHE A 171 -3.20 8.26 7.13
C PHE A 171 -3.33 9.63 6.43
N THR A 172 -2.92 9.74 5.16
CA THR A 172 -3.17 10.95 4.37
C THR A 172 -4.57 10.87 3.75
N PRO A 173 -5.42 11.91 3.90
CA PRO A 173 -6.74 11.90 3.29
C PRO A 173 -6.69 11.68 1.78
N GLY A 174 -7.46 10.73 1.28
CA GLY A 174 -7.54 10.37 -0.14
C GLY A 174 -6.60 9.25 -0.57
N ALA A 175 -5.66 8.81 0.29
CA ALA A 175 -4.84 7.63 0.02
C ALA A 175 -5.65 6.36 0.27
N GLY A 176 -5.59 5.39 -0.65
CA GLY A 176 -6.28 4.11 -0.54
C GLY A 176 -7.80 4.16 -0.64
N SER A 177 -8.36 5.29 -1.10
CA SER A 177 -9.82 5.48 -1.14
C SER A 177 -10.45 5.16 -2.49
N ARG A 178 -9.66 4.99 -3.53
CA ARG A 178 -10.10 4.85 -4.92
C ARG A 178 -9.50 3.65 -5.63
N GLY A 179 -8.51 3.02 -5.06
CA GLY A 179 -7.94 1.78 -5.58
C GLY A 179 -8.82 0.57 -5.29
N ASP A 180 -8.65 -0.47 -6.06
CA ASP A 180 -9.35 -1.75 -5.86
C ASP A 180 -8.76 -2.50 -4.66
N ILE A 181 -7.47 -2.32 -4.40
CA ILE A 181 -6.75 -2.87 -3.24
C ILE A 181 -5.73 -1.86 -2.72
N LEU A 182 -5.68 -1.72 -1.40
CA LEU A 182 -4.69 -0.96 -0.67
C LEU A 182 -3.56 -1.88 -0.18
N GLY A 183 -2.33 -1.50 -0.45
CA GLY A 183 -1.13 -2.18 0.03
C GLY A 183 -0.17 -1.25 0.78
#